data_bea6dd1c3ef2455461afe3db410c81b8
#
_entry.id   bea6dd1c3ef2455461afe3db410c81b8
#
_cell.length_a   1.000
_cell.length_b   1.000
_cell.length_c   1.000
_cell.angle_alpha   90.00
_cell.angle_beta   90.00
_cell.angle_gamma   90.00
#
_symmetry.space_group_name_H-M   'P 1'
#
loop_
_entity.id
_entity.type
_entity.pdbx_description
1 polymer ?
#
loop_
_entity_poly.entity_id
_entity_poly.type
_entity_poly.pdbx_seq_one_letter_code
_entity_poly.pdbx_strand_id
1 'polypeptide(L)'
;NTHLDKMAKATISMVSKSIQSFIKQNLIIAHEVIEQDDTVDELFNRVKKETISLIHEDPGKGEECVAIVMIAKYFERIGDHASNIAEWVEFAITGEYKGGSL
;
A
#
# COMPACT_ATOMS: atom_id res chain seq x y z
N ASN A 1 -14.02 6.59 -6.97
CA ASN A 1 -13.97 5.82 -5.71
C ASN A 1 -13.01 6.49 -4.73
N THR A 2 -13.55 7.04 -3.66
CA THR A 2 -12.80 7.82 -2.68
C THR A 2 -11.68 6.99 -2.01
N HIS A 3 -11.96 5.75 -1.66
CA HIS A 3 -10.96 4.89 -1.01
C HIS A 3 -9.86 4.49 -1.99
N LEU A 4 -10.20 4.28 -3.25
CA LEU A 4 -9.20 3.99 -4.27
C LEU A 4 -8.27 5.18 -4.49
N ASP A 5 -8.82 6.40 -4.51
CA ASP A 5 -8.02 7.62 -4.62
C ASP A 5 -7.07 7.78 -3.42
N LYS A 6 -7.55 7.47 -2.23
CA LYS A 6 -6.71 7.48 -1.02
C LYS A 6 -5.59 6.45 -1.10
N MET A 7 -5.87 5.25 -1.62
CA MET A 7 -4.84 4.23 -1.84
C MET A 7 -3.76 4.72 -2.80
N ALA A 8 -4.18 5.34 -3.91
CA ALA A 8 -3.23 5.88 -4.89
C ALA A 8 -2.30 6.90 -4.24
N LYS A 9 -2.86 7.85 -3.50
CA LYS A 9 -2.07 8.89 -2.81
C LYS A 9 -1.14 8.30 -1.76
N ALA A 10 -1.64 7.36 -0.98
CA ALA A 10 -0.84 6.70 0.06
C ALA A 10 0.35 5.94 -0.53
N THR A 11 0.12 5.19 -1.60
CA THR A 11 1.19 4.39 -2.22
C THR A 11 2.23 5.27 -2.92
N ILE A 12 1.82 6.36 -3.55
CA ILE A 12 2.76 7.34 -4.13
C ILE A 12 3.65 7.92 -3.02
N SER A 13 3.05 8.31 -1.89
CA SER A 13 3.77 8.81 -0.73
C SER A 13 4.76 7.77 -0.20
N MET A 14 4.35 6.51 -0.08
CA MET A 14 5.20 5.42 0.40
C MET A 14 6.42 5.21 -0.51
N VAL A 15 6.22 5.21 -1.83
CA VAL A 15 7.33 5.06 -2.78
C VAL A 15 8.31 6.22 -2.64
N SER A 16 7.81 7.44 -2.62
CA SER A 16 8.65 8.63 -2.47
C SER A 16 9.46 8.60 -1.16
N LYS A 17 8.80 8.29 -0.05
CA LYS A 17 9.46 8.21 1.26
C LYS A 17 10.45 7.05 1.36
N SER A 18 10.15 5.91 0.75
CA SER A 18 11.08 4.78 0.76
C SER A 18 12.39 5.14 0.06
N ILE A 19 12.31 5.84 -1.07
CA ILE A 19 13.48 6.34 -1.79
C ILE A 19 14.23 7.36 -0.94
N GLN A 20 13.53 8.30 -0.33
CA GLN A 20 14.14 9.31 0.55
C GLN A 20 14.83 8.67 1.75
N SER A 21 14.22 7.66 2.36
CA SER A 21 14.81 6.96 3.51
C SER A 21 16.13 6.32 3.14
N PHE A 22 16.24 5.78 1.92
CA PHE A 22 17.48 5.21 1.41
C PHE A 22 18.53 6.28 1.14
N ILE A 23 18.17 7.33 0.38
CA ILE A 23 19.11 8.39 0.01
C ILE A 23 19.66 9.10 1.25
N LYS A 24 18.78 9.40 2.21
CA LYS A 24 19.15 10.15 3.42
C LYS A 24 19.62 9.25 4.56
N GLN A 25 19.54 7.93 4.42
CA GLN A 25 19.83 6.98 5.49
C GLN A 25 19.03 7.32 6.76
N ASN A 26 17.74 7.57 6.58
CA ASN A 26 16.87 8.07 7.64
C ASN A 26 15.91 6.99 8.13
N LEU A 27 16.16 6.49 9.34
CA LEU A 27 15.38 5.43 9.96
C LEU A 27 13.94 5.87 10.26
N ILE A 28 13.73 7.13 10.63
CA ILE A 28 12.40 7.65 10.96
C ILE A 28 11.50 7.59 9.72
N ILE A 29 12.02 8.03 8.56
CA ILE A 29 11.27 7.98 7.31
C ILE A 29 10.96 6.53 6.92
N ALA A 30 11.93 5.62 7.09
CA ALA A 30 11.72 4.20 6.81
C ALA A 30 10.58 3.62 7.67
N HIS A 31 10.53 3.96 8.95
CA HIS A 31 9.46 3.51 9.85
C HIS A 31 8.09 4.09 9.44
N GLU A 32 8.05 5.32 8.97
CA GLU A 32 6.80 5.92 8.48
C GLU A 32 6.22 5.13 7.32
N VAL A 33 7.07 4.67 6.39
CA VAL A 33 6.63 3.85 5.25
C VAL A 33 6.06 2.52 5.73
N ILE A 34 6.76 1.86 6.65
CA ILE A 34 6.34 0.55 7.19
C ILE A 34 4.97 0.68 7.88
N GLU A 35 4.78 1.72 8.67
CA GLU A 35 3.50 1.98 9.34
C GLU A 35 2.38 2.30 8.35
N GLN A 36 2.68 3.00 7.27
CA GLN A 36 1.70 3.39 6.26
C GLN A 36 1.15 2.19 5.49
N ASP A 37 1.88 1.09 5.44
CA ASP A 37 1.45 -0.14 4.79
C ASP A 37 0.14 -0.68 5.40
N ASP A 38 -0.01 -0.60 6.71
CA ASP A 38 -1.24 -1.01 7.39
C ASP A 38 -2.44 -0.16 6.95
N THR A 39 -2.23 1.13 6.71
CA THR A 39 -3.27 2.02 6.20
C THR A 39 -3.72 1.60 4.80
N VAL A 40 -2.79 1.25 3.94
CA VAL A 40 -3.10 0.78 2.58
C VAL A 40 -3.88 -0.53 2.64
N ASP A 41 -3.48 -1.47 3.49
CA ASP A 41 -4.20 -2.74 3.67
C ASP A 41 -5.63 -2.53 4.15
N GLU A 42 -5.83 -1.61 5.09
CA GLU A 42 -7.17 -1.27 5.57
C GLU A 42 -8.03 -0.66 4.46
N LEU A 43 -7.46 0.25 3.68
CA LEU A 43 -8.16 0.85 2.54
C LEU A 43 -8.53 -0.20 1.49
N PHE A 44 -7.64 -1.15 1.23
CA PHE A 44 -7.93 -2.25 0.32
C PHE A 44 -9.14 -3.06 0.78
N ASN A 45 -9.20 -3.40 2.07
CA ASN A 45 -10.33 -4.12 2.63
C ASN A 45 -11.65 -3.34 2.50
N ARG A 46 -11.61 -2.02 2.66
CA ARG A 46 -12.78 -1.17 2.46
C ARG A 46 -13.23 -1.15 1.01
N VAL A 47 -12.30 -1.06 0.07
CA VAL A 47 -12.61 -1.12 -1.37
C VAL A 47 -13.30 -2.45 -1.70
N LYS A 48 -12.78 -3.57 -1.20
CA LYS A 48 -13.39 -4.89 -1.43
C LYS A 48 -14.83 -4.93 -0.90
N LYS A 49 -15.06 -4.47 0.31
CA LYS A 49 -16.39 -4.47 0.92
C LYS A 49 -17.38 -3.62 0.14
N GLU A 50 -16.95 -2.43 -0.29
CA GLU A 50 -17.79 -1.53 -1.06
C GLU A 50 -18.15 -2.12 -2.43
N THR A 51 -17.19 -2.76 -3.10
CA THR A 51 -17.45 -3.40 -4.40
C THR A 51 -18.36 -4.59 -4.28
N ILE A 52 -18.23 -5.39 -3.23
CA ILE A 52 -19.15 -6.50 -2.97
C ILE A 52 -20.58 -5.97 -2.78
N SER A 53 -20.75 -4.91 -1.99
CA SER A 53 -22.05 -4.29 -1.78
C SER A 53 -22.63 -3.74 -3.08
N LEU A 54 -21.81 -3.10 -3.91
CA LEU A 54 -22.24 -2.53 -5.17
C LEU A 54 -22.70 -3.61 -6.16
N ILE A 55 -21.99 -4.72 -6.27
CA ILE A 55 -22.40 -5.85 -7.12
C ILE A 55 -23.72 -6.42 -6.64
N HIS A 56 -23.91 -6.48 -5.33
CA HIS A 56 -25.15 -7.00 -4.74
C HIS A 56 -26.35 -6.10 -5.06
N GLU A 57 -26.15 -4.79 -5.03
CA GLU A 57 -27.19 -3.81 -5.35
C GLU A 57 -27.45 -3.71 -6.86
N ASP A 58 -26.39 -3.78 -7.67
CA ASP A 58 -26.45 -3.63 -9.12
C ASP A 58 -25.52 -4.64 -9.81
N PRO A 59 -26.01 -5.86 -10.07
CA PRO A 59 -25.20 -6.89 -10.73
C PRO A 59 -24.66 -6.48 -12.10
N GLY A 60 -25.29 -5.51 -12.76
CA GLY A 60 -24.82 -5.01 -14.05
C GLY A 60 -23.48 -4.30 -13.99
N LYS A 61 -23.01 -3.94 -12.80
CA LYS A 61 -21.72 -3.29 -12.59
C LYS A 61 -20.59 -4.26 -12.24
N GLY A 62 -20.78 -5.56 -12.42
CA GLY A 62 -19.81 -6.58 -12.08
C GLY A 62 -18.43 -6.36 -12.69
N GLU A 63 -18.37 -6.06 -14.00
CA GLU A 63 -17.09 -5.85 -14.68
C GLU A 63 -16.34 -4.62 -14.12
N GLU A 64 -17.05 -3.52 -13.91
CA GLU A 64 -16.49 -2.31 -13.31
C GLU A 64 -15.94 -2.60 -11.91
N CYS A 65 -16.68 -3.36 -11.11
CA CYS A 65 -16.26 -3.71 -9.74
C CYS A 65 -15.01 -4.57 -9.75
N VAL A 66 -14.92 -5.53 -10.66
CA VAL A 66 -13.71 -6.36 -10.80
C VAL A 66 -12.50 -5.48 -11.15
N ALA A 67 -12.68 -4.54 -12.09
CA ALA A 67 -11.61 -3.60 -12.46
C ALA A 67 -11.14 -2.79 -11.25
N ILE A 68 -12.06 -2.27 -10.45
CA ILE A 68 -11.73 -1.50 -9.24
C ILE A 68 -10.91 -2.32 -8.26
N VAL A 69 -11.32 -3.56 -7.99
CA VAL A 69 -10.59 -4.45 -7.07
C VAL A 69 -9.19 -4.77 -7.61
N MET A 70 -9.07 -5.00 -8.91
CA MET A 70 -7.77 -5.29 -9.53
C MET A 70 -6.83 -4.09 -9.43
N ILE A 71 -7.32 -2.88 -9.68
CA ILE A 71 -6.54 -1.65 -9.52
C ILE A 71 -6.10 -1.50 -8.06
N ALA A 72 -7.02 -1.71 -7.13
CA ALA A 72 -6.71 -1.64 -5.70
C ALA A 72 -5.63 -2.66 -5.31
N LYS A 73 -5.68 -3.86 -5.88
CA LYS A 73 -4.68 -4.90 -5.62
C LYS A 73 -3.28 -4.48 -6.11
N TYR A 74 -3.20 -3.81 -7.25
CA TYR A 74 -1.94 -3.29 -7.74
C TYR A 74 -1.39 -2.18 -6.84
N PHE A 75 -2.22 -1.29 -6.33
CA PHE A 75 -1.78 -0.30 -5.35
C PHE A 75 -1.26 -0.96 -4.08
N GLU A 76 -1.95 -2.00 -3.59
CA GLU A 76 -1.49 -2.74 -2.42
C GLU A 76 -0.10 -3.34 -2.66
N ARG A 77 0.13 -3.93 -3.84
CA ARG A 77 1.44 -4.47 -4.21
C ARG A 77 2.52 -3.40 -4.27
N ILE A 78 2.20 -2.22 -4.80
CA ILE A 78 3.14 -1.10 -4.81
C ILE A 78 3.50 -0.71 -3.38
N GLY A 79 2.52 -0.65 -2.49
CA GLY A 79 2.74 -0.39 -1.07
C GLY A 79 3.64 -1.43 -0.41
N ASP A 80 3.39 -2.71 -0.69
CA ASP A 80 4.22 -3.81 -0.18
C ASP A 80 5.67 -3.67 -0.63
N HIS A 81 5.90 -3.35 -1.91
CA HIS A 81 7.26 -3.14 -2.41
C HIS A 81 7.94 -1.95 -1.75
N ALA A 82 7.22 -0.84 -1.56
CA ALA A 82 7.76 0.32 -0.87
C ALA A 82 8.13 -0.02 0.58
N SER A 83 7.27 -0.78 1.27
CA SER A 83 7.52 -1.25 2.62
C SER A 83 8.76 -2.14 2.68
N ASN A 84 8.92 -3.04 1.71
CA ASN A 84 10.11 -3.89 1.62
C ASN A 84 11.39 -3.07 1.44
N ILE A 85 11.35 -2.02 0.62
CA ILE A 85 12.50 -1.10 0.48
C ILE A 85 12.82 -0.48 1.84
N ALA A 86 11.82 0.02 2.55
CA ALA A 86 12.01 0.63 3.86
C ALA A 86 12.59 -0.36 4.89
N GLU A 87 12.15 -1.61 4.86
CA GLU A 87 12.69 -2.66 5.73
C GLU A 87 14.16 -2.94 5.42
N TRP A 88 14.54 -2.95 4.15
CA TRP A 88 15.94 -3.10 3.75
C TRP A 88 16.79 -1.89 4.17
N VAL A 89 16.23 -0.69 4.11
CA VAL A 89 16.91 0.51 4.63
C VAL A 89 17.11 0.38 6.14
N GLU A 90 16.11 -0.06 6.87
CA GLU A 90 16.20 -0.31 8.30
C GLU A 90 17.30 -1.31 8.61
N PHE A 91 17.34 -2.42 7.88
CA PHE A 91 18.41 -3.42 8.03
C PHE A 91 19.80 -2.83 7.77
N ALA A 92 19.93 -2.03 6.70
CA ALA A 92 21.21 -1.40 6.35
C ALA A 92 21.71 -0.47 7.46
N ILE A 93 20.80 0.20 8.17
CA ILE A 93 21.13 1.14 9.24
C ILE A 93 21.38 0.41 10.57
N THR A 94 20.51 -0.53 10.94
CA THR A 94 20.53 -1.17 12.26
C THR A 94 21.34 -2.48 12.31
N GLY A 95 21.53 -3.11 11.16
CA GLY A 95 22.14 -4.44 11.07
C GLY A 95 21.19 -5.58 11.41
N GLU A 96 19.91 -5.29 11.69
CA GLU A 96 18.91 -6.30 12.02
C GLU A 96 17.78 -6.31 10.99
N TYR A 97 17.56 -7.45 10.36
CA TYR A 97 16.43 -7.62 9.46
C TYR A 97 15.18 -7.95 10.25
N LYS A 98 14.18 -7.07 10.14
CA LYS A 98 12.88 -7.22 10.82
C LYS A 98 11.73 -7.44 9.87
N GLY A 99 12.01 -7.46 8.58
CA GLY A 99 10.99 -7.60 7.54
C GLY A 99 10.40 -9.00 7.51
N GLY A 100 9.17 -9.08 7.00
CA GLY A 100 8.42 -10.32 6.94
C GLY A 100 8.89 -11.24 5.82
N SER A 101 8.84 -10.79 4.59
CA SER A 101 9.21 -11.60 3.44
C SER A 101 9.81 -10.72 2.35
N LEU A 102 10.67 -11.33 1.63
CA LEU A 102 11.35 -10.68 0.51
C LEU A 102 10.84 -11.24 -0.80
#